data_820235bd8b64d189d00baa7d0a9c7f2f
#
_entry.id   820235bd8b64d189d00baa7d0a9c7f2f
#
_cell.length_a   1.000
_cell.length_b   1.000
_cell.length_c   1.000
_cell.angle_alpha   90.00
_cell.angle_beta   90.00
_cell.angle_gamma   90.00
#
_symmetry.space_group_name_H-M   'P 1'
#
loop_
_entity.id
_entity.type
_entity.pdbx_description
1 polymer ?
#
loop_
_entity_poly.entity_id
_entity_poly.type
_entity_poly.pdbx_seq_one_letter_code
_entity_poly.pdbx_strand_id
1 'polypeptide(L)' 'MRGTIFTWTRTWHPFGGTEAIGVPFVSVVVSLDDAPVRLTGLLAETDADVRIGAAVEGTASVTRIGDDDVPSIRWSLRA' A
#
# COMPACT_ATOMS: atom_id res chain seq x y z
N MET A 1 -1.06 11.59 -5.55
CA MET A 1 -0.19 12.11 -4.46
C MET A 1 1.14 11.37 -4.50
N ARG A 2 2.19 12.01 -4.08
CA ARG A 2 3.55 11.46 -4.17
C ARG A 2 4.19 11.41 -2.80
N GLY A 3 5.02 10.39 -2.60
CA GLY A 3 5.74 10.24 -1.35
C GLY A 3 6.86 9.23 -1.46
N THR A 4 7.43 8.90 -0.31
CA THR A 4 8.47 7.89 -0.19
C THR A 4 8.07 6.88 0.87
N ILE A 5 8.50 5.64 0.68
CA ILE A 5 8.19 4.56 1.62
C ILE A 5 8.97 4.78 2.91
N PHE A 6 8.23 4.93 4.01
CA PHE A 6 8.80 5.03 5.36
C PHE A 6 9.05 3.65 5.94
N THR A 7 8.08 2.75 5.79
CA THR A 7 8.21 1.33 6.18
C THR A 7 7.24 0.49 5.37
N TRP A 8 7.43 -0.82 5.38
CA TRP A 8 6.59 -1.73 4.61
C TRP A 8 6.57 -3.12 5.24
N THR A 9 5.53 -3.91 4.90
CA THR A 9 5.39 -5.30 5.34
C THR A 9 4.80 -6.11 4.20
N ARG A 10 5.39 -7.27 3.90
CA ARG A 10 4.85 -8.21 2.93
C ARG A 10 4.17 -9.36 3.69
N THR A 11 2.92 -9.60 3.36
CA THR A 11 2.10 -10.60 4.04
C THR A 11 1.85 -11.78 3.10
N TRP A 12 2.14 -12.98 3.58
CA TRP A 12 2.00 -14.22 2.82
C TRP A 12 0.77 -15.03 3.20
N HIS A 13 0.15 -14.74 4.35
CA HIS A 13 -1.02 -15.44 4.85
C HIS A 13 -2.27 -14.60 4.73
N PRO A 14 -3.38 -15.12 4.17
CA PRO A 14 -4.63 -14.38 4.16
C PRO A 14 -5.20 -14.30 5.57
N PHE A 15 -5.59 -13.09 5.97
CA PHE A 15 -6.35 -12.88 7.19
C PHE A 15 -7.83 -12.93 6.87
N GLY A 16 -8.65 -13.25 7.86
CA GLY A 16 -10.10 -13.22 7.70
C GLY A 16 -10.56 -11.85 7.20
N GLY A 17 -11.32 -11.83 6.13
CA GLY A 17 -11.81 -10.61 5.51
C GLY A 17 -10.89 -10.00 4.46
N THR A 18 -9.68 -10.53 4.26
CA THR A 18 -8.73 -9.98 3.29
C THR A 18 -8.51 -10.86 2.07
N GLU A 19 -9.32 -11.88 1.88
CA GLU A 19 -9.17 -12.85 0.80
C GLU A 19 -9.22 -12.21 -0.58
N ALA A 20 -10.00 -11.15 -0.75
CA ALA A 20 -10.12 -10.43 -2.02
C ALA A 20 -8.85 -9.67 -2.42
N ILE A 21 -7.96 -9.39 -1.45
CA ILE A 21 -6.68 -8.71 -1.71
C ILE A 21 -5.68 -9.66 -2.35
N GLY A 22 -5.73 -10.93 -1.95
CA GLY A 22 -4.78 -11.94 -2.40
C GLY A 22 -3.49 -11.91 -1.59
N VAL A 23 -2.65 -12.92 -1.79
CA VAL A 23 -1.33 -13.01 -1.14
C VAL A 23 -0.28 -13.37 -2.20
N PRO A 24 0.96 -12.86 -2.06
CA PRO A 24 1.36 -11.90 -1.03
C PRO A 24 0.78 -10.52 -1.29
N PHE A 25 0.57 -9.76 -0.24
CA PHE A 25 0.28 -8.34 -0.40
C PHE A 25 1.27 -7.50 0.42
N VAL A 26 1.49 -6.27 -0.02
CA VAL A 26 2.45 -5.37 0.61
C VAL A 26 1.70 -4.17 1.17
N SER A 27 1.81 -3.98 2.48
CA SER A 27 1.33 -2.77 3.15
C SER A 27 2.49 -1.80 3.27
N VAL A 28 2.26 -0.54 2.98
CA VAL A 28 3.28 0.50 3.08
C VAL A 28 2.79 1.65 3.93
N VAL A 29 3.73 2.27 4.64
CA VAL A 29 3.53 3.58 5.25
C VAL A 29 4.35 4.56 4.45
N VAL A 30 3.71 5.58 3.91
CA VAL A 30 4.33 6.54 3.00
C VAL A 30 4.39 7.90 3.65
N SER A 31 5.58 8.51 3.63
CA SER A 31 5.75 9.91 3.98
C SER A 31 5.45 10.76 2.76
N LEU A 32 4.49 11.68 2.87
CA LEU A 32 4.12 12.54 1.74
C LEU A 32 5.20 13.60 1.50
N ASP A 33 5.44 13.91 0.22
CA ASP A 33 6.45 14.90 -0.16
C ASP A 33 6.01 16.31 0.21
N ASP A 34 4.71 16.58 0.17
CA ASP A 34 4.17 17.94 0.32
C ASP A 34 3.65 18.28 1.71
N ALA A 35 3.63 17.31 2.62
CA ALA A 35 3.04 17.51 3.94
C ALA A 35 3.73 16.64 4.99
N PRO A 36 3.81 17.09 6.25
CA PRO A 36 4.45 16.32 7.32
C PRO A 36 3.52 15.23 7.86
N VAL A 37 2.94 14.43 6.98
CA VAL A 37 2.02 13.34 7.36
C VAL A 37 2.46 12.05 6.69
N ARG A 38 2.07 10.93 7.30
CA ARG A 38 2.29 9.59 6.77
C ARG A 38 0.95 8.92 6.55
N LEU A 39 0.83 8.22 5.42
CA LEU A 39 -0.38 7.51 5.05
C LEU A 39 -0.06 6.04 4.82
N THR A 40 -1.01 5.18 5.21
CA THR A 40 -0.90 3.74 4.95
C THR A 40 -1.68 3.37 3.71
N GLY A 41 -1.31 2.27 3.09
CA GLY A 41 -2.04 1.72 1.95
C GLY A 41 -1.37 0.46 1.44
N LEU A 42 -1.91 -0.06 0.35
CA LEU A 42 -1.37 -1.25 -0.30
C LEU A 42 -0.52 -0.85 -1.50
N LEU A 43 0.56 -1.59 -1.71
CA LEU A 43 1.40 -1.43 -2.90
C LEU A 43 0.87 -2.31 -4.01
N ALA A 44 0.78 -1.76 -5.23
CA ALA A 44 0.29 -2.49 -6.39
C ALA A 44 1.27 -3.57 -6.86
N GLU A 45 2.57 -3.28 -6.79
CA GLU A 45 3.63 -4.20 -7.22
C GLU A 45 4.02 -5.13 -6.08
N THR A 46 3.35 -6.27 -5.95
CA THR A 46 3.56 -7.19 -4.82
C THR A 46 4.83 -8.00 -4.93
N ASP A 47 5.38 -8.15 -6.14
CA ASP A 47 6.60 -8.94 -6.40
C ASP A 47 7.85 -8.07 -6.52
N ALA A 48 7.71 -6.76 -6.45
CA ALA A 48 8.83 -5.85 -6.64
C ALA A 48 9.75 -5.83 -5.41
N ASP A 49 10.99 -5.39 -5.64
CA ASP A 49 11.91 -5.07 -4.56
C ASP A 49 11.43 -3.79 -3.86
N VAL A 50 10.86 -3.95 -2.69
CA VAL A 50 10.37 -2.84 -1.90
C VAL A 50 11.48 -2.35 -0.99
N ARG A 51 11.74 -1.04 -1.02
CA ARG A 51 12.82 -0.45 -0.21
C ARG A 51 12.31 0.77 0.54
N ILE A 52 12.77 0.94 1.76
CA ILE A 52 12.57 2.18 2.51
C ILE A 52 13.24 3.31 1.74
N GLY A 53 12.53 4.41 1.55
CA GLY A 53 13.01 5.55 0.76
C GLY A 53 12.63 5.50 -0.71
N ALA A 54 12.02 4.41 -1.18
CA ALA A 54 11.58 4.33 -2.57
C ALA A 54 10.46 5.32 -2.85
N ALA A 55 10.52 5.96 -4.02
CA ALA A 55 9.49 6.91 -4.44
C ALA A 55 8.24 6.18 -4.90
N VAL A 56 7.07 6.67 -4.50
CA VAL A 56 5.78 6.10 -4.85
C VAL A 56 4.77 7.16 -5.24
N GLU A 57 3.78 6.74 -6.01
CA GLU A 57 2.62 7.54 -6.40
C GLU A 57 1.38 6.87 -5.87
N GLY A 58 0.50 7.63 -5.22
CA GLY A 58 -0.74 7.12 -4.63
C GLY A 58 -1.96 7.58 -5.39
N THR A 59 -2.95 6.69 -5.49
CA THR A 59 -4.27 6.99 -6.06
C THR A 59 -5.34 6.48 -5.11
N ALA A 60 -6.46 7.20 -5.06
CA ALA A 60 -7.61 6.77 -4.28
C ALA A 60 -8.18 5.48 -4.89
N SER A 61 -8.53 4.54 -4.02
CA SER A 61 -9.02 3.23 -4.43
C SER A 61 -10.03 2.73 -3.40
N VAL A 62 -10.68 1.63 -3.71
CA VAL A 62 -11.58 0.94 -2.78
C VAL A 62 -11.04 -0.48 -2.61
N THR A 63 -10.84 -0.88 -1.37
CA THR A 63 -10.38 -2.22 -1.03
C THR A 63 -11.52 -2.95 -0.34
N ARG A 64 -11.81 -4.17 -0.81
CA ARG A 64 -12.82 -5.00 -0.17
C ARG A 64 -12.21 -5.77 0.98
N ILE A 65 -12.80 -5.59 2.15
CA ILE A 65 -12.39 -6.30 3.36
C ILE A 65 -13.62 -6.97 3.93
N GLY A 66 -13.67 -8.31 3.87
CA GLY A 66 -14.88 -9.05 4.21
C GLY A 66 -16.01 -8.66 3.26
N ASP A 67 -17.11 -8.16 3.81
CA ASP A 67 -18.27 -7.69 3.05
C ASP A 67 -18.30 -6.18 2.85
N ASP A 68 -17.27 -5.48 3.33
CA ASP A 68 -17.22 -4.02 3.32
C ASP A 68 -16.25 -3.52 2.25
N ASP A 69 -16.67 -2.46 1.54
CA ASP A 69 -15.80 -1.71 0.65
C ASP A 69 -15.19 -0.56 1.44
N VAL A 70 -13.86 -0.56 1.59
CA VAL A 70 -13.15 0.41 2.41
C VAL A 70 -12.35 1.34 1.51
N PRO A 71 -12.58 2.66 1.61
CA PRO A 71 -11.73 3.62 0.89
C PRO A 71 -10.28 3.48 1.33
N SER A 72 -9.37 3.45 0.36
CA SER A 72 -7.95 3.28 0.65
C SER A 72 -7.12 3.98 -0.41
N ILE A 73 -5.80 3.99 -0.20
CA ILE A 73 -4.84 4.50 -1.18
C ILE A 73 -4.07 3.31 -1.72
N ARG A 74 -4.00 3.22 -3.04
CA ARG A 74 -3.17 2.24 -3.71
C ARG A 74 -1.90 2.95 -4.17
N TRP A 75 -0.76 2.43 -3.74
CA TRP A 75 0.54 3.00 -4.05
C TRP A 75 1.22 2.21 -5.16
N SER A 76 1.91 2.91 -6.04
CA SER A 76 2.72 2.30 -7.10
C SER A 76 4.14 2.85 -7.04
N LEU A 77 5.12 1.98 -7.26
CA LEU A 77 6.52 2.38 -7.31
C LEU A 77 6.74 3.30 -8.53
N ARG A 78 7.48 4.37 -8.30
CA ARG A 78 7.87 5.29 -9.37
C ARG A 78 9.22 4.85 -9.94
N ALA A 79 9.30 4.97 -11.23
CA ALA A 79 10.56 4.66 -11.92
C ALA A 79 11.62 5.73 -11.63
#